data_c6a6ca3922189bba47a259f954479edd
#
_entry.id   c6a6ca3922189bba47a259f954479edd
#
_cell.length_a   1.000
_cell.length_b   1.000
_cell.length_c   1.000
_cell.angle_alpha   90.00
_cell.angle_beta   90.00
_cell.angle_gamma   90.00
#
_symmetry.space_group_name_H-M   'P 1'
#
loop_
_entity.id
_entity.type
_entity.pdbx_description
1 polymer ?
#
loop_
_entity_poly.entity_id
_entity_poly.type
_entity_poly.pdbx_seq_one_letter_code
_entity_poly.pdbx_strand_id
1 'polypeptide(L)'
;MKGLLRRPWIQAVLGRILAGYLILIRRTTRWRHEGLEALEPMFASGQGAIGLFWHGRIPICLGMAETWWRKDSRRCLVSPSSDGEFVALALEYAGFPAIRMSTAKKGDSAKARAAVAAFREAVQQVADGGVLIITPDGPRGPNEEIAAGALQIAKRTGAPIFLTGLAVSPSLQLESLWDRVMIAAPFGRGVCVWEGPFHVPADAGEAEIDRLRADWSARMSAATRRAEALVGRAPVDPATRR
;
A
#
# COMPACT_ATOMS: atom_id res chain seq x y z
N MET A 1 29.83 -0.53 -0.41
CA MET A 1 28.59 -0.38 -1.19
C MET A 1 27.43 0.22 -0.40
N LYS A 2 27.08 -0.22 0.82
CA LYS A 2 25.92 0.31 1.60
C LYS A 2 25.98 1.83 1.87
N GLY A 3 27.18 2.43 2.07
CA GLY A 3 27.33 3.87 2.29
C GLY A 3 27.09 4.72 1.03
N LEU A 4 27.41 4.19 -0.14
CA LEU A 4 27.21 4.86 -1.42
C LEU A 4 25.72 5.00 -1.76
N LEU A 5 24.96 3.92 -1.57
CA LEU A 5 23.50 3.90 -1.82
C LEU A 5 22.69 4.86 -0.91
N ARG A 6 23.28 5.33 0.20
CA ARG A 6 22.64 6.30 1.12
C ARG A 6 22.90 7.76 0.75
N ARG A 7 23.69 8.04 -0.26
CA ARG A 7 23.97 9.42 -0.69
C ARG A 7 22.69 10.03 -1.30
N PRO A 8 22.33 11.28 -0.94
CA PRO A 8 21.07 11.91 -1.40
C PRO A 8 20.89 11.92 -2.92
N TRP A 9 21.96 12.20 -3.66
CA TRP A 9 21.90 12.22 -5.12
C TRP A 9 21.64 10.84 -5.73
N ILE A 10 22.19 9.76 -5.13
CA ILE A 10 21.90 8.38 -5.57
C ILE A 10 20.45 8.02 -5.27
N GLN A 11 19.94 8.37 -4.09
CA GLN A 11 18.53 8.17 -3.74
C GLN A 11 17.62 8.91 -4.73
N ALA A 12 17.97 10.15 -5.11
CA ALA A 12 17.22 10.90 -6.10
C ALA A 12 17.24 10.24 -7.48
N VAL A 13 18.38 9.70 -7.92
CA VAL A 13 18.48 8.96 -9.19
C VAL A 13 17.65 7.68 -9.15
N LEU A 14 17.80 6.88 -8.09
CA LEU A 14 17.01 5.65 -7.91
C LEU A 14 15.51 5.95 -7.84
N GLY A 15 15.12 7.01 -7.15
CA GLY A 15 13.73 7.47 -7.09
C GLY A 15 13.17 7.83 -8.47
N ARG A 16 13.94 8.54 -9.30
CA ARG A 16 13.53 8.85 -10.69
C ARG A 16 13.43 7.63 -11.58
N ILE A 17 14.37 6.69 -11.47
CA ILE A 17 14.33 5.42 -12.21
C ILE A 17 13.09 4.64 -11.82
N LEU A 18 12.83 4.49 -10.54
CA LEU A 18 11.63 3.79 -10.06
C LEU A 18 10.35 4.51 -10.49
N ALA A 19 10.28 5.85 -10.37
CA ALA A 19 9.14 6.63 -10.84
C ALA A 19 8.89 6.42 -12.34
N GLY A 20 9.96 6.48 -13.15
CA GLY A 20 9.89 6.21 -14.58
C GLY A 20 9.32 4.82 -14.89
N TYR A 21 9.78 3.80 -14.16
CA TYR A 21 9.27 2.44 -14.27
C TYR A 21 7.78 2.36 -13.88
N LEU A 22 7.41 2.90 -12.72
CA LEU A 22 6.01 2.90 -12.25
C LEU A 22 5.07 3.58 -13.26
N ILE A 23 5.47 4.73 -13.80
CA ILE A 23 4.70 5.48 -14.79
C ILE A 23 4.63 4.71 -16.12
N LEU A 24 5.73 4.08 -16.55
CA LEU A 24 5.78 3.25 -17.74
C LEU A 24 4.77 2.11 -17.64
N ILE A 25 4.84 1.33 -16.53
CA ILE A 25 3.92 0.21 -16.32
C ILE A 25 2.48 0.70 -16.27
N ARG A 26 2.18 1.79 -15.54
CA ARG A 26 0.82 2.34 -15.51
C ARG A 26 0.30 2.68 -16.91
N ARG A 27 1.11 3.36 -17.74
CA ARG A 27 0.70 3.87 -19.07
C ARG A 27 0.61 2.79 -20.14
N THR A 28 1.41 1.72 -20.03
CA THR A 28 1.49 0.67 -21.04
C THR A 28 0.68 -0.57 -20.69
N THR A 29 0.22 -0.72 -19.44
CA THR A 29 -0.64 -1.81 -19.00
C THR A 29 -2.10 -1.44 -19.22
N ARG A 30 -2.88 -2.37 -19.78
CA ARG A 30 -4.34 -2.25 -19.90
C ARG A 30 -4.95 -2.66 -18.56
N TRP A 31 -5.32 -1.67 -17.74
CA TRP A 31 -5.90 -1.89 -16.42
C TRP A 31 -7.39 -2.16 -16.50
N ARG A 32 -7.85 -3.10 -15.69
CA ARG A 32 -9.25 -3.40 -15.41
C ARG A 32 -9.45 -3.33 -13.90
N HIS A 33 -10.58 -2.79 -13.48
CA HIS A 33 -10.98 -2.73 -12.08
C HIS A 33 -12.23 -3.59 -11.87
N GLU A 34 -12.24 -4.36 -10.77
CA GLU A 34 -13.40 -5.13 -10.29
C GLU A 34 -13.74 -4.64 -8.89
N GLY A 35 -15.03 -4.36 -8.62
CA GLY A 35 -15.50 -3.84 -7.33
C GLY A 35 -15.25 -2.34 -7.11
N LEU A 36 -14.91 -1.58 -8.17
CA LEU A 36 -14.62 -0.15 -8.07
C LEU A 36 -15.85 0.68 -7.63
N GLU A 37 -17.04 0.21 -7.94
CA GLU A 37 -18.31 0.82 -7.58
C GLU A 37 -18.50 0.97 -6.05
N ALA A 38 -17.85 0.12 -5.26
CA ALA A 38 -17.89 0.21 -3.79
C ALA A 38 -17.25 1.49 -3.22
N LEU A 39 -16.40 2.18 -4.02
CA LEU A 39 -15.76 3.43 -3.63
C LEU A 39 -16.61 4.68 -3.93
N GLU A 40 -17.64 4.58 -4.77
CA GLU A 40 -18.43 5.74 -5.22
C GLU A 40 -19.08 6.52 -4.06
N PRO A 41 -19.69 5.87 -3.03
CA PRO A 41 -20.26 6.61 -1.91
C PRO A 41 -19.22 7.45 -1.14
N MET A 42 -17.99 6.95 -1.01
CA MET A 42 -16.86 7.66 -0.37
C MET A 42 -16.46 8.89 -1.18
N PHE A 43 -16.39 8.77 -2.52
CA PHE A 43 -16.08 9.94 -3.36
C PHE A 43 -17.18 10.99 -3.31
N ALA A 44 -18.46 10.57 -3.32
CA ALA A 44 -19.60 11.48 -3.23
C ALA A 44 -19.69 12.21 -1.89
N SER A 45 -19.34 11.55 -0.77
CA SER A 45 -19.39 12.14 0.57
C SER A 45 -18.26 13.13 0.89
N GLY A 46 -17.20 13.15 0.10
CA GLY A 46 -15.98 13.89 0.43
C GLY A 46 -15.17 13.32 1.60
N GLN A 47 -15.63 12.23 2.22
CA GLN A 47 -14.97 11.57 3.35
C GLN A 47 -13.56 11.10 2.98
N GLY A 48 -12.64 11.15 3.95
CA GLY A 48 -11.31 10.54 3.80
C GLY A 48 -11.39 9.01 3.79
N ALA A 49 -10.35 8.37 3.28
CA ALA A 49 -10.30 6.91 3.18
C ALA A 49 -8.88 6.36 3.37
N ILE A 50 -8.81 5.07 3.64
CA ILE A 50 -7.54 4.34 3.73
C ILE A 50 -7.55 3.24 2.67
N GLY A 51 -6.54 3.24 1.78
CA GLY A 51 -6.33 2.18 0.80
C GLY A 51 -5.20 1.25 1.23
N LEU A 52 -5.44 -0.05 1.25
CA LEU A 52 -4.45 -1.06 1.59
C LEU A 52 -4.14 -1.96 0.41
N PHE A 53 -2.87 -2.29 0.23
CA PHE A 53 -2.41 -3.32 -0.71
C PHE A 53 -1.08 -3.92 -0.20
N TRP A 54 -0.69 -5.11 -0.67
CA TRP A 54 0.51 -5.79 -0.20
C TRP A 54 1.81 -5.15 -0.68
N HIS A 55 2.85 -5.14 0.17
CA HIS A 55 4.17 -4.54 -0.10
C HIS A 55 4.81 -5.06 -1.39
N GLY A 56 4.72 -6.35 -1.66
CA GLY A 56 5.22 -6.96 -2.89
C GLY A 56 4.54 -6.47 -4.18
N ARG A 57 3.52 -5.64 -4.10
CA ARG A 57 2.82 -5.02 -5.24
C ARG A 57 3.20 -3.56 -5.47
N ILE A 58 4.17 -3.01 -4.70
CA ILE A 58 4.67 -1.63 -4.90
C ILE A 58 5.07 -1.36 -6.36
N PRO A 59 5.78 -2.26 -7.09
CA PRO A 59 6.18 -1.99 -8.46
C PRO A 59 5.04 -1.81 -9.47
N ILE A 60 3.83 -2.19 -9.10
CA ILE A 60 2.62 -2.07 -9.93
C ILE A 60 1.52 -1.21 -9.28
N CYS A 61 1.81 -0.55 -8.17
CA CYS A 61 0.81 0.17 -7.35
C CYS A 61 0.11 1.31 -8.10
N LEU A 62 0.73 1.90 -9.11
CA LEU A 62 0.09 2.96 -9.91
C LEU A 62 -1.08 2.44 -10.77
N GLY A 63 -1.34 1.13 -10.82
CA GLY A 63 -2.57 0.58 -11.40
C GLY A 63 -3.84 1.07 -10.72
N MET A 64 -3.78 1.40 -9.42
CA MET A 64 -4.89 1.98 -8.67
C MET A 64 -4.86 3.52 -8.61
N ALA A 65 -3.84 4.16 -9.19
CA ALA A 65 -3.61 5.59 -9.04
C ALA A 65 -4.76 6.44 -9.58
N GLU A 66 -5.34 6.08 -10.73
CA GLU A 66 -6.45 6.83 -11.34
C GLU A 66 -7.65 6.93 -10.41
N THR A 67 -7.94 5.88 -9.66
CA THR A 67 -8.97 5.88 -8.62
C THR A 67 -8.66 6.90 -7.52
N TRP A 68 -7.46 6.83 -6.94
CA TRP A 68 -7.08 7.70 -5.84
C TRP A 68 -6.80 9.14 -6.26
N TRP A 69 -6.47 9.40 -7.55
CA TRP A 69 -6.34 10.77 -8.06
C TRP A 69 -7.65 11.55 -8.08
N ARG A 70 -8.79 10.90 -7.92
CA ARG A 70 -10.09 11.55 -7.70
C ARG A 70 -10.15 12.33 -6.37
N LYS A 71 -9.22 12.06 -5.44
CA LYS A 71 -9.06 12.82 -4.19
C LYS A 71 -7.97 13.89 -4.36
N ASP A 72 -8.28 15.12 -3.93
CA ASP A 72 -7.35 16.25 -4.02
C ASP A 72 -6.14 16.05 -3.11
N SER A 73 -6.37 15.51 -1.90
CA SER A 73 -5.31 15.20 -0.93
C SER A 73 -5.08 13.71 -0.83
N ARG A 74 -3.85 13.26 -1.14
CA ARG A 74 -3.44 11.86 -1.08
C ARG A 74 -2.02 11.74 -0.56
N ARG A 75 -1.77 10.76 0.30
CA ARG A 75 -0.46 10.46 0.88
C ARG A 75 -0.23 8.96 0.89
N CYS A 76 1.04 8.56 0.79
CA CYS A 76 1.47 7.19 1.05
C CYS A 76 2.20 7.12 2.38
N LEU A 77 2.03 6.04 3.12
CA LEU A 77 2.79 5.79 4.34
C LEU A 77 4.05 5.01 4.00
N VAL A 78 5.22 5.61 4.20
CA VAL A 78 6.50 5.01 3.79
C VAL A 78 7.50 5.02 4.95
N SER A 79 8.25 3.92 5.11
CA SER A 79 9.29 3.83 6.13
C SER A 79 10.40 4.87 5.92
N PRO A 80 10.95 5.50 6.99
CA PRO A 80 12.08 6.42 6.91
C PRO A 80 13.44 5.70 6.75
N SER A 81 13.46 4.43 6.34
CA SER A 81 14.68 3.68 6.05
C SER A 81 15.34 4.15 4.76
N SER A 82 16.62 3.80 4.57
CA SER A 82 17.31 4.08 3.31
C SER A 82 16.63 3.45 2.09
N ASP A 83 16.02 2.28 2.28
CA ASP A 83 15.31 1.59 1.20
C ASP A 83 13.93 2.23 0.94
N GLY A 84 13.32 2.83 1.96
CA GLY A 84 12.10 3.61 1.82
C GLY A 84 12.32 5.00 1.21
N GLU A 85 13.56 5.51 1.19
CA GLU A 85 13.83 6.87 0.72
C GLU A 85 13.57 7.02 -0.79
N PHE A 86 14.19 6.17 -1.63
CA PHE A 86 13.97 6.26 -3.07
C PHE A 86 12.53 5.86 -3.47
N VAL A 87 11.88 5.00 -2.68
CA VAL A 87 10.45 4.68 -2.89
C VAL A 87 9.58 5.91 -2.61
N ALA A 88 9.83 6.63 -1.51
CA ALA A 88 9.11 7.86 -1.20
C ALA A 88 9.29 8.92 -2.29
N LEU A 89 10.53 9.13 -2.75
CA LEU A 89 10.81 10.03 -3.87
C LEU A 89 10.11 9.61 -5.16
N ALA A 90 10.08 8.30 -5.46
CA ALA A 90 9.40 7.80 -6.64
C ALA A 90 7.89 8.04 -6.58
N LEU A 91 7.27 7.81 -5.42
CA LEU A 91 5.84 8.06 -5.22
C LEU A 91 5.51 9.56 -5.26
N GLU A 92 6.36 10.42 -4.72
CA GLU A 92 6.22 11.88 -4.81
C GLU A 92 6.22 12.34 -6.26
N TYR A 93 7.18 11.88 -7.10
CA TYR A 93 7.19 12.15 -8.54
C TYR A 93 5.95 11.63 -9.26
N ALA A 94 5.32 10.58 -8.73
CA ALA A 94 4.06 10.03 -9.25
C ALA A 94 2.81 10.74 -8.71
N GLY A 95 2.95 11.78 -7.87
CA GLY A 95 1.84 12.55 -7.31
C GLY A 95 1.24 11.98 -6.01
N PHE A 96 2.00 11.13 -5.31
CA PHE A 96 1.65 10.53 -4.02
C PHE A 96 2.72 10.83 -2.96
N PRO A 97 2.78 12.06 -2.41
CA PRO A 97 3.75 12.42 -1.39
C PRO A 97 3.66 11.51 -0.16
N ALA A 98 4.80 11.26 0.50
CA ALA A 98 4.90 10.30 1.58
C ALA A 98 4.87 10.94 2.97
N ILE A 99 4.07 10.35 3.88
CA ILE A 99 4.24 10.50 5.33
C ILE A 99 5.29 9.49 5.76
N ARG A 100 6.35 9.95 6.43
CA ARG A 100 7.49 9.11 6.83
C ARG A 100 7.26 8.51 8.21
N MET A 101 6.80 7.26 8.29
CA MET A 101 6.46 6.60 9.54
C MET A 101 7.23 5.29 9.74
N SER A 102 7.75 5.08 10.95
CA SER A 102 8.30 3.80 11.40
C SER A 102 7.65 3.34 12.68
N THR A 103 7.64 2.03 12.91
CA THR A 103 7.34 1.48 14.23
C THR A 103 8.40 1.92 15.23
N ALA A 104 7.97 2.46 16.38
CA ALA A 104 8.87 2.85 17.46
C ALA A 104 9.59 1.60 18.01
N LYS A 105 10.92 1.66 18.13
CA LYS A 105 11.67 0.67 18.91
C LYS A 105 11.67 1.08 20.40
N LYS A 106 11.47 0.13 21.31
CA LYS A 106 11.64 0.36 22.76
C LYS A 106 13.03 0.96 23.02
N GLY A 107 13.11 2.05 23.76
CA GLY A 107 14.36 2.68 24.19
C GLY A 107 14.85 3.87 23.35
N ASP A 108 14.24 4.21 22.20
CA ASP A 108 14.62 5.38 21.40
C ASP A 108 13.52 6.45 21.47
N SER A 109 13.68 7.41 22.38
CA SER A 109 12.70 8.47 22.63
C SER A 109 12.50 9.42 21.42
N ALA A 110 13.52 9.63 20.60
CA ALA A 110 13.43 10.48 19.42
C ALA A 110 12.62 9.78 18.31
N LYS A 111 12.89 8.48 18.07
CA LYS A 111 12.10 7.69 17.11
C LYS A 111 10.66 7.50 17.57
N ALA A 112 10.44 7.34 18.89
CA ALA A 112 9.09 7.26 19.44
C ALA A 112 8.29 8.55 19.20
N ARG A 113 8.89 9.73 19.45
CA ARG A 113 8.26 11.03 19.16
C ARG A 113 7.97 11.20 17.67
N ALA A 114 8.92 10.86 16.80
CA ALA A 114 8.73 10.91 15.34
C ALA A 114 7.60 9.98 14.86
N ALA A 115 7.50 8.77 15.42
CA ALA A 115 6.42 7.84 15.11
C ALA A 115 5.04 8.39 15.54
N VAL A 116 4.95 9.02 16.73
CA VAL A 116 3.72 9.66 17.20
C VAL A 116 3.34 10.85 16.32
N ALA A 117 4.31 11.68 15.92
CA ALA A 117 4.05 12.81 15.03
C ALA A 117 3.53 12.34 13.67
N ALA A 118 4.19 11.36 13.05
CA ALA A 118 3.76 10.78 11.78
C ALA A 118 2.38 10.09 11.88
N PHE A 119 2.08 9.45 13.00
CA PHE A 119 0.74 8.88 13.24
C PHE A 119 -0.33 9.98 13.31
N ARG A 120 -0.07 11.08 14.01
CA ARG A 120 -0.98 12.23 14.06
C ARG A 120 -1.19 12.86 12.69
N GLU A 121 -0.12 13.02 11.90
CA GLU A 121 -0.19 13.50 10.53
C GLU A 121 -1.05 12.58 9.65
N ALA A 122 -0.88 11.26 9.76
CA ALA A 122 -1.69 10.28 9.06
C ALA A 122 -3.19 10.34 9.43
N VAL A 123 -3.50 10.48 10.73
CA VAL A 123 -4.87 10.68 11.22
C VAL A 123 -5.45 11.98 10.67
N GLN A 124 -4.71 13.09 10.73
CA GLN A 124 -5.16 14.39 10.22
C GLN A 124 -5.41 14.35 8.71
N GLN A 125 -4.50 13.74 7.93
CA GLN A 125 -4.66 13.53 6.49
C GLN A 125 -6.02 12.91 6.13
N VAL A 126 -6.40 11.88 6.88
CA VAL A 126 -7.67 11.16 6.64
C VAL A 126 -8.87 11.96 7.18
N ALA A 127 -8.74 12.59 8.35
CA ALA A 127 -9.79 13.41 8.94
C ALA A 127 -10.16 14.62 8.06
N ASP A 128 -9.18 15.18 7.34
CA ASP A 128 -9.37 16.30 6.41
C ASP A 128 -9.95 15.87 5.03
N GLY A 129 -10.45 14.63 4.94
CA GLY A 129 -11.06 14.12 3.70
C GLY A 129 -10.06 13.56 2.68
N GLY A 130 -8.77 13.52 3.01
CA GLY A 130 -7.73 12.95 2.15
C GLY A 130 -7.70 11.42 2.16
N VAL A 131 -6.96 10.84 1.21
CA VAL A 131 -6.69 9.41 1.19
C VAL A 131 -5.30 9.10 1.71
N LEU A 132 -5.19 8.01 2.47
CA LEU A 132 -3.94 7.46 2.96
C LEU A 132 -3.74 6.05 2.40
N ILE A 133 -2.65 5.83 1.67
CA ILE A 133 -2.33 4.55 1.05
C ILE A 133 -1.22 3.88 1.84
N ILE A 134 -1.44 2.62 2.22
CA ILE A 134 -0.56 1.88 3.13
C ILE A 134 -0.29 0.48 2.58
N THR A 135 0.97 0.03 2.68
CA THR A 135 1.35 -1.38 2.62
C THR A 135 1.42 -1.92 4.05
N PRO A 136 0.36 -2.60 4.52
CA PRO A 136 0.18 -2.85 5.95
C PRO A 136 1.06 -3.98 6.50
N ASP A 137 1.63 -4.82 5.65
CA ASP A 137 2.63 -5.84 5.96
C ASP A 137 4.04 -5.23 6.15
N GLY A 138 4.22 -3.95 5.77
CA GLY A 138 5.43 -3.16 6.04
C GLY A 138 6.71 -3.72 5.40
N PRO A 139 7.85 -3.04 5.62
CA PRO A 139 9.09 -3.42 4.93
C PRO A 139 9.81 -4.63 5.52
N ARG A 140 9.26 -5.29 6.54
CA ARG A 140 9.90 -6.43 7.24
C ARG A 140 9.01 -7.64 7.35
N GLY A 141 7.77 -7.55 6.89
CA GLY A 141 6.79 -8.60 7.05
C GLY A 141 6.28 -8.79 8.50
N PRO A 142 5.62 -9.88 8.77
CA PRO A 142 5.41 -11.02 7.85
C PRO A 142 4.57 -10.68 6.62
N ASN A 143 4.87 -11.38 5.51
CA ASN A 143 4.17 -11.20 4.24
C ASN A 143 2.67 -11.50 4.38
N GLU A 144 1.86 -10.65 3.77
CA GLU A 144 0.40 -10.81 3.74
C GLU A 144 -0.25 -10.82 5.14
N GLU A 145 0.31 -10.07 6.10
CA GLU A 145 -0.29 -9.83 7.41
C GLU A 145 -0.48 -8.32 7.67
N ILE A 146 -1.70 -7.91 7.96
CA ILE A 146 -2.01 -6.50 8.26
C ILE A 146 -1.54 -6.15 9.66
N ALA A 147 -0.64 -5.15 9.79
CA ALA A 147 -0.25 -4.58 11.07
C ALA A 147 -1.37 -3.67 11.65
N ALA A 148 -1.45 -3.58 12.97
CA ALA A 148 -2.51 -2.83 13.67
C ALA A 148 -2.57 -1.33 13.32
N GLY A 149 -1.48 -0.74 12.83
CA GLY A 149 -1.38 0.70 12.61
C GLY A 149 -2.45 1.28 11.69
N ALA A 150 -2.78 0.60 10.59
CA ALA A 150 -3.82 1.03 9.65
C ALA A 150 -5.21 1.04 10.31
N LEU A 151 -5.53 -0.02 11.08
CA LEU A 151 -6.79 -0.12 11.81
C LEU A 151 -6.90 0.93 12.93
N GLN A 152 -5.78 1.27 13.58
CA GLN A 152 -5.78 2.33 14.60
C GLN A 152 -6.04 3.72 14.01
N ILE A 153 -5.57 4.00 12.78
CA ILE A 153 -5.90 5.23 12.07
C ILE A 153 -7.41 5.23 11.72
N ALA A 154 -7.91 4.15 11.13
CA ALA A 154 -9.33 4.01 10.80
C ALA A 154 -10.23 4.13 12.04
N LYS A 155 -9.89 3.47 13.15
CA LYS A 155 -10.63 3.58 14.42
C LYS A 155 -10.73 5.02 14.92
N ARG A 156 -9.64 5.81 14.79
CA ARG A 156 -9.62 7.22 15.27
C ARG A 156 -10.38 8.18 14.36
N THR A 157 -10.45 7.89 13.08
CA THR A 157 -11.05 8.78 12.07
C THR A 157 -12.47 8.37 11.69
N GLY A 158 -12.87 7.13 11.96
CA GLY A 158 -14.11 6.55 11.45
C GLY A 158 -14.09 6.31 9.93
N ALA A 159 -12.96 6.54 9.29
CA ALA A 159 -12.83 6.45 7.84
C ALA A 159 -12.88 4.99 7.35
N PRO A 160 -13.48 4.75 6.16
CA PRO A 160 -13.49 3.45 5.54
C PRO A 160 -12.10 2.99 5.11
N ILE A 161 -11.88 1.68 5.24
CA ILE A 161 -10.73 0.98 4.65
C ILE A 161 -11.18 0.26 3.38
N PHE A 162 -10.38 0.36 2.34
CA PHE A 162 -10.51 -0.42 1.12
C PHE A 162 -9.29 -1.31 0.94
N LEU A 163 -9.53 -2.59 0.69
CA LEU A 163 -8.49 -3.58 0.40
C LEU A 163 -8.34 -3.72 -1.11
N THR A 164 -7.10 -3.76 -1.59
CA THR A 164 -6.85 -3.83 -3.03
C THR A 164 -5.93 -5.00 -3.37
N GLY A 165 -6.44 -5.94 -4.15
CA GLY A 165 -5.65 -6.96 -4.82
C GLY A 165 -5.12 -6.45 -6.15
N LEU A 166 -3.82 -6.63 -6.42
CA LEU A 166 -3.14 -6.12 -7.62
C LEU A 166 -2.37 -7.24 -8.32
N ALA A 167 -2.54 -7.36 -9.64
CA ALA A 167 -1.73 -8.24 -10.45
C ALA A 167 -1.54 -7.71 -11.87
N VAL A 168 -0.44 -8.09 -12.52
CA VAL A 168 -0.12 -7.80 -13.93
C VAL A 168 0.44 -9.05 -14.61
N SER A 169 0.14 -9.22 -15.89
CA SER A 169 0.76 -10.24 -16.76
C SER A 169 1.09 -9.60 -18.12
N PRO A 170 2.30 -9.83 -18.67
CA PRO A 170 3.39 -10.64 -18.12
C PRO A 170 4.12 -9.96 -16.96
N SER A 171 4.60 -10.76 -16.02
CA SER A 171 5.39 -10.29 -14.88
C SER A 171 6.29 -11.40 -14.31
N LEU A 172 7.40 -11.00 -13.71
CA LEU A 172 8.27 -11.84 -12.90
C LEU A 172 7.91 -11.66 -11.43
N GLN A 173 7.76 -12.74 -10.69
CA GLN A 173 7.61 -12.72 -9.24
C GLN A 173 8.88 -13.27 -8.58
N LEU A 174 9.47 -12.51 -7.68
CA LEU A 174 10.69 -12.87 -6.98
C LEU A 174 10.33 -13.61 -5.69
N GLU A 175 10.10 -14.92 -5.80
CA GLU A 175 9.64 -15.79 -4.71
C GLU A 175 10.65 -15.88 -3.55
N SER A 176 11.93 -15.63 -3.80
CA SER A 176 12.99 -15.62 -2.77
C SER A 176 12.97 -14.40 -1.85
N LEU A 177 12.23 -13.36 -2.21
CA LEU A 177 12.05 -12.18 -1.36
C LEU A 177 10.90 -12.39 -0.39
N TRP A 178 11.01 -11.83 0.82
CA TRP A 178 10.01 -11.98 1.87
C TRP A 178 8.60 -11.53 1.43
N ASP A 179 8.50 -10.49 0.59
CA ASP A 179 7.26 -9.87 0.09
C ASP A 179 6.84 -10.39 -1.29
N ARG A 180 7.61 -11.31 -1.88
CA ARG A 180 7.35 -11.89 -3.20
C ARG A 180 7.03 -10.81 -4.24
N VAL A 181 7.92 -9.84 -4.35
CA VAL A 181 7.73 -8.65 -5.20
C VAL A 181 7.41 -9.04 -6.65
N MET A 182 6.39 -8.38 -7.21
CA MET A 182 5.98 -8.56 -8.61
C MET A 182 6.54 -7.43 -9.47
N ILE A 183 7.36 -7.79 -10.45
CA ILE A 183 7.94 -6.88 -11.44
C ILE A 183 7.23 -7.11 -12.78
N ALA A 184 6.47 -6.13 -13.25
CA ALA A 184 5.71 -6.22 -14.48
C ALA A 184 6.57 -5.89 -15.70
N ALA A 185 6.28 -6.54 -16.83
CA ALA A 185 6.73 -6.07 -18.13
C ALA A 185 5.74 -5.03 -18.70
N PRO A 186 6.21 -4.07 -19.51
CA PRO A 186 5.33 -3.12 -20.18
C PRO A 186 4.42 -3.81 -21.23
N PHE A 187 3.36 -3.10 -21.64
CA PHE A 187 2.37 -3.53 -22.63
C PHE A 187 1.53 -4.75 -22.21
N GLY A 188 1.39 -4.96 -20.89
CA GLY A 188 0.66 -6.07 -20.30
C GLY A 188 -0.83 -5.82 -20.07
N ARG A 189 -1.42 -6.73 -19.29
CA ARG A 189 -2.77 -6.62 -18.72
C ARG A 189 -2.67 -6.57 -17.23
N GLY A 190 -3.36 -5.62 -16.58
CA GLY A 190 -3.39 -5.46 -15.13
C GLY A 190 -4.81 -5.51 -14.60
N VAL A 191 -4.96 -6.01 -13.38
CA VAL A 191 -6.24 -6.05 -12.67
C VAL A 191 -6.05 -5.51 -11.27
N CYS A 192 -7.00 -4.64 -10.86
CA CYS A 192 -7.20 -4.22 -9.48
C CYS A 192 -8.54 -4.77 -9.01
N VAL A 193 -8.54 -5.56 -7.94
CA VAL A 193 -9.74 -6.04 -7.26
C VAL A 193 -9.92 -5.25 -5.98
N TRP A 194 -11.08 -4.62 -5.83
CA TRP A 194 -11.41 -3.76 -4.69
C TRP A 194 -12.40 -4.44 -3.78
N GLU A 195 -12.14 -4.41 -2.48
CA GLU A 195 -13.06 -4.85 -1.43
C GLU A 195 -13.25 -3.75 -0.39
N GLY A 196 -14.46 -3.61 0.12
CA GLY A 196 -14.85 -2.61 1.10
C GLY A 196 -16.16 -1.92 0.72
N PRO A 197 -16.54 -0.85 1.42
CA PRO A 197 -15.81 -0.25 2.55
C PRO A 197 -15.86 -1.10 3.83
N PHE A 198 -14.75 -1.17 4.54
CA PHE A 198 -14.67 -1.78 5.87
C PHE A 198 -14.49 -0.70 6.94
N HIS A 199 -15.11 -0.87 8.09
CA HIS A 199 -15.04 0.09 9.19
C HIS A 199 -14.54 -0.60 10.46
N VAL A 200 -13.70 0.11 11.22
CA VAL A 200 -13.28 -0.32 12.55
C VAL A 200 -14.23 0.32 13.58
N PRO A 201 -14.91 -0.46 14.42
CA PRO A 201 -15.76 0.09 15.47
C PRO A 201 -14.96 1.02 16.41
N ALA A 202 -15.55 2.14 16.80
CA ALA A 202 -14.89 3.13 17.65
C ALA A 202 -14.49 2.57 19.03
N ASP A 203 -15.27 1.61 19.52
CA ASP A 203 -15.09 0.90 20.78
C ASP A 203 -14.28 -0.41 20.68
N ALA A 204 -13.82 -0.78 19.46
CA ALA A 204 -13.09 -2.02 19.24
C ALA A 204 -11.89 -2.16 20.20
N GLY A 205 -11.87 -3.22 21.01
CA GLY A 205 -10.75 -3.59 21.86
C GLY A 205 -9.63 -4.31 21.09
N GLU A 206 -8.55 -4.70 21.78
CA GLU A 206 -7.42 -5.41 21.15
C GLU A 206 -7.85 -6.71 20.46
N ALA A 207 -8.66 -7.53 21.13
CA ALA A 207 -9.14 -8.79 20.56
C ALA A 207 -9.95 -8.59 19.27
N GLU A 208 -10.77 -7.54 19.19
CA GLU A 208 -11.52 -7.20 17.99
C GLU A 208 -10.59 -6.70 16.89
N ILE A 209 -9.63 -5.85 17.20
CA ILE A 209 -8.60 -5.39 16.23
C ILE A 209 -7.83 -6.59 15.67
N ASP A 210 -7.45 -7.56 16.50
CA ASP A 210 -6.72 -8.75 16.04
C ASP A 210 -7.59 -9.63 15.16
N ARG A 211 -8.87 -9.79 15.49
CA ARG A 211 -9.84 -10.50 14.66
C ARG A 211 -10.01 -9.83 13.28
N LEU A 212 -10.19 -8.50 13.26
CA LEU A 212 -10.32 -7.74 12.03
C LEU A 212 -9.04 -7.81 11.16
N ARG A 213 -7.86 -7.75 11.79
CA ARG A 213 -6.58 -7.92 11.07
C ARG A 213 -6.49 -9.27 10.38
N ALA A 214 -6.85 -10.35 11.06
CA ALA A 214 -6.82 -11.70 10.50
C ALA A 214 -7.81 -11.85 9.33
N ASP A 215 -9.06 -11.41 9.51
CA ASP A 215 -10.09 -11.47 8.47
C ASP A 215 -9.70 -10.63 7.24
N TRP A 216 -9.28 -9.39 7.46
CA TRP A 216 -8.93 -8.50 6.34
C TRP A 216 -7.63 -8.89 5.63
N SER A 217 -6.68 -9.51 6.34
CA SER A 217 -5.51 -10.12 5.70
C SER A 217 -5.93 -11.23 4.75
N ALA A 218 -6.81 -12.12 5.21
CA ALA A 218 -7.32 -13.22 4.37
C ALA A 218 -8.08 -12.70 3.14
N ARG A 219 -8.92 -11.65 3.31
CA ARG A 219 -9.65 -10.99 2.21
C ARG A 219 -8.72 -10.33 1.21
N MET A 220 -7.75 -9.54 1.67
CA MET A 220 -6.82 -8.85 0.77
C MET A 220 -5.94 -9.84 0.01
N SER A 221 -5.54 -10.96 0.63
CA SER A 221 -4.86 -12.05 -0.06
C SER A 221 -5.77 -12.76 -1.06
N ALA A 222 -7.07 -12.93 -0.75
CA ALA A 222 -8.05 -13.48 -1.69
C ALA A 222 -8.26 -12.53 -2.89
N ALA A 223 -8.39 -11.23 -2.66
CA ALA A 223 -8.47 -10.22 -3.71
C ALA A 223 -7.22 -10.22 -4.61
N THR A 224 -6.04 -10.39 -4.01
CA THR A 224 -4.77 -10.50 -4.76
C THR A 224 -4.76 -11.75 -5.64
N ARG A 225 -5.13 -12.92 -5.09
CA ARG A 225 -5.25 -14.16 -5.87
C ARG A 225 -6.31 -14.05 -6.98
N ARG A 226 -7.42 -13.36 -6.70
CA ARG A 226 -8.45 -13.07 -7.70
C ARG A 226 -7.88 -12.24 -8.85
N ALA A 227 -7.12 -11.18 -8.54
CA ALA A 227 -6.45 -10.36 -9.55
C ALA A 227 -5.45 -11.19 -10.38
N GLU A 228 -4.66 -12.07 -9.74
CA GLU A 228 -3.72 -12.98 -10.41
C GLU A 228 -4.45 -13.93 -11.37
N ALA A 229 -5.54 -14.55 -10.95
CA ALA A 229 -6.34 -15.42 -11.79
C ALA A 229 -6.93 -14.67 -13.00
N LEU A 230 -7.42 -13.43 -12.82
CA LEU A 230 -8.01 -12.61 -13.87
C LEU A 230 -6.98 -12.14 -14.93
N VAL A 231 -5.70 -12.04 -14.57
CA VAL A 231 -4.63 -11.78 -15.56
C VAL A 231 -4.05 -13.08 -16.16
N GLY A 232 -4.62 -14.24 -15.81
CA GLY A 232 -4.23 -15.54 -16.37
C GLY A 232 -2.96 -16.11 -15.73
N ARG A 233 -2.63 -15.74 -14.47
CA ARG A 233 -1.57 -16.39 -13.72
C ARG A 233 -2.11 -17.64 -13.03
N ALA A 234 -1.34 -18.73 -13.06
CA ALA A 234 -1.69 -19.93 -12.30
C ALA A 234 -1.70 -19.63 -10.80
N PRO A 235 -2.64 -20.18 -10.03
CA PRO A 235 -2.61 -20.08 -8.58
C PRO A 235 -1.30 -20.63 -8.03
N VAL A 236 -0.59 -19.86 -7.22
CA VAL A 236 0.55 -20.38 -6.46
C VAL A 236 -0.02 -21.22 -5.31
N ASP A 237 0.36 -22.49 -5.24
CA ASP A 237 -0.07 -23.41 -4.20
C ASP A 237 0.29 -22.83 -2.81
N PRO A 238 -0.69 -22.68 -1.90
CA PRO A 238 -0.41 -22.26 -0.53
C PRO A 238 0.63 -23.11 0.20
N ALA A 239 0.76 -24.40 -0.16
CA ALA A 239 1.74 -25.31 0.42
C ALA A 239 3.20 -24.98 0.03
N THR A 240 3.42 -24.24 -1.05
CA THR A 240 4.76 -23.76 -1.46
C THR A 240 5.15 -22.44 -0.78
N ARG A 241 4.30 -21.91 0.09
CA ARG A 241 4.45 -20.64 0.81
C ARG A 241 5.25 -20.77 2.12
N ARG A 242 6.28 -21.64 2.17
CA ARG A 242 7.19 -21.74 3.33
C ARG A 242 8.31 -20.73 3.26
#